data_89987503ff887c591843966c122ba852
#
_entry.id   89987503ff887c591843966c122ba852
#
_cell.length_a   1.000
_cell.length_b   1.000
_cell.length_c   1.000
_cell.angle_alpha   90.00
_cell.angle_beta   90.00
_cell.angle_gamma   90.00
#
_symmetry.space_group_name_H-M   'P 1'
#
loop_
_entity.id
_entity.type
_entity.pdbx_description
1 polymer ?
#
loop_
_entity_poly.entity_id
_entity_poly.type
_entity_poly.pdbx_seq_one_letter_code
_entity_poly.pdbx_strand_id
1 'polypeptide(L)'
;MTRVIHTGDTHVGYQQYHSPERRADFRRAFDAVVEDAIDEGVDAVVHAGDLFHDRRPELPDLMAVLSALRRLDDAGIPFLAVVGNHEATRTGEWLDLFEGTGLATRLSEAPVRIGDTAFYGLDWVPESRRDDLAYELEAPDADHAALVSHGLFT
;
A
#
# COMPACT_ATOMS: atom_id res chain seq x y z
N MET A 1 0.21 -6.09 -21.57
CA MET A 1 0.56 -6.88 -20.36
C MET A 1 0.96 -5.93 -19.27
N THR A 2 0.21 -5.91 -18.18
CA THR A 2 0.44 -5.00 -17.04
C THR A 2 1.70 -5.37 -16.29
N ARG A 3 2.57 -4.40 -16.00
CA ARG A 3 3.78 -4.56 -15.19
C ARG A 3 3.63 -3.77 -13.90
N VAL A 4 3.82 -4.39 -12.75
CA VAL A 4 3.74 -3.73 -11.45
C VAL A 4 4.94 -4.09 -10.58
N ILE A 5 5.29 -3.20 -9.65
CA ILE A 5 6.08 -3.56 -8.48
C ILE A 5 5.12 -3.86 -7.34
N HIS A 6 5.24 -5.04 -6.77
CA HIS A 6 4.52 -5.42 -5.56
C HIS A 6 5.44 -5.35 -4.34
N THR A 7 4.99 -4.66 -3.31
CA THR A 7 5.68 -4.51 -2.03
C THR A 7 4.68 -4.59 -0.87
N GLY A 8 5.16 -4.66 0.35
CA GLY A 8 4.37 -4.68 1.57
C GLY A 8 5.29 -4.68 2.78
N ASP A 9 4.75 -4.53 3.98
CA ASP A 9 5.51 -4.56 5.24
C ASP A 9 6.73 -3.62 5.23
N THR A 10 6.57 -2.44 4.65
CA THR A 10 7.67 -1.47 4.54
C THR A 10 7.98 -0.77 5.85
N HIS A 11 7.03 -0.77 6.79
CA HIS A 11 7.18 -0.32 8.17
C HIS A 11 7.98 0.97 8.32
N VAL A 12 7.69 1.98 7.49
CA VAL A 12 8.35 3.28 7.59
C VAL A 12 8.16 3.84 8.99
N GLY A 13 9.27 4.29 9.60
CA GLY A 13 9.28 4.75 10.99
C GLY A 13 9.70 3.69 12.01
N TYR A 14 9.86 2.44 11.62
CA TYR A 14 10.30 1.39 12.54
C TYR A 14 11.74 1.60 13.00
N GLN A 15 11.89 1.86 14.29
CA GLN A 15 13.18 2.01 14.95
C GLN A 15 13.60 0.69 15.60
N GLN A 16 13.89 -0.31 14.78
CA GLN A 16 14.31 -1.62 15.26
C GLN A 16 15.56 -1.49 16.16
N TYR A 17 15.55 -2.16 17.30
CA TYR A 17 16.60 -2.08 18.34
C TYR A 17 16.85 -0.66 18.87
N HIS A 18 15.86 0.24 18.78
CA HIS A 18 15.99 1.66 19.15
C HIS A 18 17.12 2.38 18.39
N SER A 19 17.49 1.89 17.20
CA SER A 19 18.53 2.47 16.36
C SER A 19 17.96 3.46 15.35
N PRO A 20 18.41 4.74 15.37
CA PRO A 20 18.05 5.72 14.34
C PRO A 20 18.50 5.29 12.93
N GLU A 21 19.62 4.58 12.82
CA GLU A 21 20.13 4.06 11.56
C GLU A 21 19.16 3.05 10.95
N ARG A 22 18.60 2.15 11.78
CA ARG A 22 17.59 1.20 11.34
C ARG A 22 16.31 1.90 10.84
N ARG A 23 15.89 2.96 11.53
CA ARG A 23 14.75 3.77 11.07
C ARG A 23 15.04 4.40 9.69
N ALA A 24 16.25 4.89 9.49
CA ALA A 24 16.66 5.42 8.19
C ALA A 24 16.72 4.33 7.10
N ASP A 25 17.10 3.08 7.45
CA ASP A 25 17.11 1.94 6.54
C ASP A 25 15.72 1.65 5.97
N PHE A 26 14.67 1.63 6.82
CA PHE A 26 13.30 1.40 6.36
C PHE A 26 12.83 2.47 5.38
N ARG A 27 13.16 3.74 5.63
CA ARG A 27 12.87 4.82 4.68
C ARG A 27 13.61 4.62 3.35
N ARG A 28 14.91 4.33 3.41
CA ARG A 28 15.72 4.10 2.19
C ARG A 28 15.20 2.91 1.38
N ALA A 29 14.76 1.86 2.06
CA ALA A 29 14.17 0.70 1.38
C ALA A 29 12.88 1.07 0.62
N PHE A 30 12.01 1.87 1.22
CA PHE A 30 10.81 2.36 0.55
C PHE A 30 11.14 3.31 -0.61
N ASP A 31 12.08 4.24 -0.41
CA ASP A 31 12.55 5.14 -1.48
C ASP A 31 13.14 4.36 -2.66
N ALA A 32 13.89 3.28 -2.40
CA ALA A 32 14.45 2.43 -3.46
C ALA A 32 13.35 1.75 -4.30
N VAL A 33 12.27 1.27 -3.66
CA VAL A 33 11.10 0.72 -4.38
C VAL A 33 10.50 1.76 -5.32
N VAL A 34 10.38 3.01 -4.88
CA VAL A 34 9.85 4.11 -5.69
C VAL A 34 10.80 4.45 -6.85
N GLU A 35 12.10 4.50 -6.60
CA GLU A 35 13.10 4.71 -7.65
C GLU A 35 13.06 3.61 -8.70
N ASP A 36 13.07 2.35 -8.28
CA ASP A 36 12.96 1.20 -9.19
C ASP A 36 11.68 1.27 -10.03
N ALA A 37 10.54 1.67 -9.43
CA ALA A 37 9.29 1.81 -10.14
C ALA A 37 9.35 2.85 -11.26
N ILE A 38 9.99 3.98 -10.97
CA ILE A 38 10.16 5.08 -11.94
C ILE A 38 11.14 4.68 -13.04
N ASP A 39 12.28 4.11 -12.66
CA ASP A 39 13.34 3.72 -13.62
C ASP A 39 12.88 2.61 -14.56
N GLU A 40 12.10 1.65 -14.05
CA GLU A 40 11.52 0.56 -14.85
C GLU A 40 10.27 0.97 -15.64
N GLY A 41 9.69 2.14 -15.32
CA GLY A 41 8.47 2.63 -15.97
C GLY A 41 7.32 1.64 -15.85
N VAL A 42 7.05 1.18 -14.63
CA VAL A 42 5.95 0.24 -14.36
C VAL A 42 4.58 0.91 -14.45
N ASP A 43 3.53 0.12 -14.64
CA ASP A 43 2.17 0.64 -14.78
C ASP A 43 1.53 0.99 -13.44
N ALA A 44 2.00 0.40 -12.33
CA ALA A 44 1.58 0.73 -10.96
C ALA A 44 2.56 0.19 -9.91
N VAL A 45 2.52 0.76 -8.72
CA VAL A 45 3.06 0.18 -7.49
C VAL A 45 1.89 -0.34 -6.65
N VAL A 46 1.98 -1.59 -6.20
CA VAL A 46 0.97 -2.26 -5.37
C VAL A 46 1.55 -2.55 -3.99
N HIS A 47 0.92 -2.03 -2.94
CA HIS A 47 1.38 -2.18 -1.56
C HIS A 47 0.40 -3.01 -0.73
N ALA A 48 0.86 -4.12 -0.19
CA ALA A 48 0.04 -5.09 0.53
C ALA A 48 -0.13 -4.79 2.04
N GLY A 49 -0.08 -3.52 2.45
CA GLY A 49 -0.32 -3.10 3.84
C GLY A 49 0.95 -2.96 4.68
N ASP A 50 0.80 -2.40 5.86
CA ASP A 50 1.87 -2.04 6.80
C ASP A 50 2.93 -1.10 6.17
N LEU A 51 2.44 -0.02 5.55
CA LEU A 51 3.27 1.05 5.03
C LEU A 51 4.05 1.73 6.15
N PHE A 52 3.37 2.08 7.25
CA PHE A 52 3.96 2.60 8.46
C PHE A 52 4.02 1.53 9.56
N HIS A 53 5.03 1.63 10.40
CA HIS A 53 5.15 0.73 11.56
C HIS A 53 4.12 1.07 12.66
N ASP A 54 3.86 2.35 12.87
CA ASP A 54 2.99 2.84 13.92
C ASP A 54 1.66 3.38 13.37
N ARG A 55 0.58 3.18 14.12
CA ARG A 55 -0.73 3.78 13.83
C ARG A 55 -0.70 5.31 13.83
N ARG A 56 0.28 5.89 14.48
CA ARG A 56 0.53 7.34 14.55
C ARG A 56 1.97 7.62 14.16
N PRO A 57 2.29 7.58 12.86
CA PRO A 57 3.63 7.88 12.38
C PRO A 57 4.04 9.31 12.74
N GLU A 58 5.30 9.51 12.96
CA GLU A 58 5.85 10.84 13.19
C GLU A 58 5.85 11.65 11.89
N LEU A 59 5.78 12.98 12.04
CA LEU A 59 5.74 13.88 10.90
C LEU A 59 6.88 13.66 9.89
N PRO A 60 8.15 13.41 10.30
CA PRO A 60 9.22 13.14 9.33
C PRO A 60 8.98 11.88 8.47
N ASP A 61 8.33 10.84 9.03
CA ASP A 61 8.00 9.63 8.28
C ASP A 61 6.85 9.87 7.30
N LEU A 62 5.83 10.61 7.74
CA LEU A 62 4.75 11.06 6.86
C LEU A 62 5.26 11.87 5.69
N MET A 63 6.17 12.83 5.95
CA MET A 63 6.76 13.68 4.92
C MET A 63 7.61 12.87 3.94
N ALA A 64 8.33 11.85 4.41
CA ALA A 64 9.12 10.97 3.55
C ALA A 64 8.21 10.18 2.59
N VAL A 65 7.15 9.56 3.11
CA VAL A 65 6.20 8.82 2.28
C VAL A 65 5.45 9.76 1.32
N LEU A 66 4.99 10.90 1.80
CA LEU A 66 4.34 11.91 0.96
C LEU A 66 5.22 12.33 -0.22
N SER A 67 6.51 12.58 0.02
CA SER A 67 7.47 12.93 -1.02
C SER A 67 7.66 11.79 -2.03
N ALA A 68 7.75 10.55 -1.56
CA ALA A 68 7.90 9.38 -2.40
C ALA A 68 6.66 9.16 -3.30
N LEU A 69 5.45 9.25 -2.72
CA LEU A 69 4.20 9.12 -3.48
C LEU A 69 4.02 10.22 -4.52
N ARG A 70 4.45 11.46 -4.22
CA ARG A 70 4.46 12.54 -5.22
C ARG A 70 5.37 12.25 -6.39
N ARG A 71 6.53 11.65 -6.15
CA ARG A 71 7.45 11.25 -7.23
C ARG A 71 6.81 10.22 -8.17
N LEU A 72 6.05 9.26 -7.61
CA LEU A 72 5.26 8.31 -8.41
C LEU A 72 4.17 9.03 -9.21
N ASP A 73 3.42 9.92 -8.58
CA ASP A 73 2.35 10.69 -9.23
C ASP A 73 2.91 11.56 -10.36
N ASP A 74 4.01 12.27 -10.14
CA ASP A 74 4.71 13.06 -11.17
C ASP A 74 5.20 12.19 -12.35
N ALA A 75 5.52 10.92 -12.09
CA ALA A 75 5.88 9.94 -13.12
C ALA A 75 4.65 9.26 -13.78
N GLY A 76 3.44 9.57 -13.33
CA GLY A 76 2.21 8.96 -13.81
C GLY A 76 2.01 7.51 -13.36
N ILE A 77 2.65 7.09 -12.27
CA ILE A 77 2.59 5.73 -11.73
C ILE A 77 1.67 5.72 -10.52
N PRO A 78 0.46 5.12 -10.60
CA PRO A 78 -0.46 5.03 -9.48
C PRO A 78 0.09 4.12 -8.36
N PHE A 79 -0.18 4.52 -7.12
CA PHE A 79 0.10 3.73 -5.93
C PHE A 79 -1.20 3.13 -5.40
N LEU A 80 -1.33 1.80 -5.49
CA LEU A 80 -2.49 1.04 -5.06
C LEU A 80 -2.17 0.34 -3.74
N ALA A 81 -3.05 0.42 -2.74
CA ALA A 81 -2.73 -0.15 -1.44
C ALA A 81 -3.93 -0.72 -0.69
N VAL A 82 -3.65 -1.61 0.25
CA VAL A 82 -4.54 -2.05 1.32
C VAL A 82 -3.97 -1.68 2.68
N VAL A 83 -4.80 -1.71 3.71
CA VAL A 83 -4.42 -1.40 5.09
C VAL A 83 -3.93 -2.65 5.80
N GLY A 84 -2.77 -2.54 6.46
CA GLY A 84 -2.20 -3.60 7.28
C GLY A 84 -2.65 -3.54 8.74
N ASN A 85 -2.18 -4.51 9.54
CA ASN A 85 -2.58 -4.60 10.96
C ASN A 85 -1.93 -3.54 11.84
N HIS A 86 -0.76 -3.02 11.49
CA HIS A 86 -0.11 -1.93 12.21
C HIS A 86 -0.79 -0.58 12.00
N GLU A 87 -1.47 -0.40 10.88
CA GLU A 87 -2.09 0.85 10.47
C GLU A 87 -3.57 0.93 10.83
N ALA A 88 -4.26 -0.20 10.94
CA ALA A 88 -5.70 -0.26 11.14
C ALA A 88 -6.15 0.51 12.40
N THR A 89 -7.03 1.48 12.22
CA THR A 89 -7.64 2.27 13.29
C THR A 89 -9.17 2.30 13.17
N ARG A 90 -9.85 2.87 14.18
CA ARG A 90 -11.32 3.01 14.15
C ARG A 90 -11.80 4.32 13.50
N THR A 91 -10.91 5.30 13.32
CA THR A 91 -11.29 6.69 13.01
C THR A 91 -10.73 7.22 11.71
N GLY A 92 -10.09 6.39 10.93
CA GLY A 92 -9.43 6.76 9.69
C GLY A 92 -7.96 6.34 9.68
N GLU A 93 -7.43 6.16 8.51
CA GLU A 93 -6.10 5.59 8.28
C GLU A 93 -5.27 6.54 7.43
N TRP A 94 -3.97 6.35 7.45
CA TRP A 94 -3.04 7.17 6.65
C TRP A 94 -3.29 7.03 5.16
N LEU A 95 -3.78 5.87 4.76
CA LEU A 95 -4.17 5.64 3.37
C LEU A 95 -5.31 6.55 2.94
N ASP A 96 -6.27 6.83 3.83
CA ASP A 96 -7.37 7.77 3.55
C ASP A 96 -6.85 9.19 3.31
N LEU A 97 -5.79 9.61 4.02
CA LEU A 97 -5.14 10.90 3.78
C LEU A 97 -4.51 10.97 2.38
N PHE A 98 -3.78 9.94 1.98
CA PHE A 98 -3.14 9.89 0.68
C PHE A 98 -4.16 9.74 -0.46
N GLU A 99 -5.21 8.97 -0.26
CA GLU A 99 -6.32 8.87 -1.21
C GLU A 99 -7.04 10.20 -1.36
N GLY A 100 -7.37 10.87 -0.24
CA GLY A 100 -8.00 12.18 -0.23
C GLY A 100 -7.17 13.28 -0.90
N THR A 101 -5.85 13.12 -0.98
CA THR A 101 -4.93 14.02 -1.69
C THR A 101 -4.60 13.57 -3.11
N GLY A 102 -5.17 12.45 -3.58
CA GLY A 102 -4.96 11.92 -4.93
C GLY A 102 -3.63 11.21 -5.15
N LEU A 103 -2.90 10.87 -4.07
CA LEU A 103 -1.57 10.25 -4.15
C LEU A 103 -1.58 8.72 -4.00
N ALA A 104 -2.71 8.15 -3.60
CA ALA A 104 -2.90 6.72 -3.47
C ALA A 104 -4.33 6.34 -3.82
N THR A 105 -4.54 5.07 -4.14
CA THR A 105 -5.86 4.47 -4.30
C THR A 105 -5.97 3.28 -3.36
N ARG A 106 -6.95 3.33 -2.46
CA ARG A 106 -7.28 2.19 -1.61
C ARG A 106 -8.02 1.15 -2.43
N LEU A 107 -7.49 -0.06 -2.44
CA LEU A 107 -8.14 -1.19 -3.09
C LEU A 107 -9.29 -1.72 -2.23
N SER A 108 -10.34 -2.20 -2.89
CA SER A 108 -11.56 -2.71 -2.26
C SER A 108 -12.16 -3.85 -3.08
N GLU A 109 -13.43 -4.17 -2.84
CA GLU A 109 -14.21 -5.14 -3.62
C GLU A 109 -14.49 -4.67 -5.06
N ALA A 110 -14.53 -3.35 -5.26
CA ALA A 110 -14.63 -2.74 -6.59
C ALA A 110 -13.23 -2.70 -7.23
N PRO A 111 -13.09 -3.18 -8.48
CA PRO A 111 -11.78 -3.28 -9.11
C PRO A 111 -11.21 -1.92 -9.53
N VAL A 112 -9.90 -1.76 -9.36
CA VAL A 112 -9.12 -0.70 -10.01
C VAL A 112 -8.42 -1.30 -11.22
N ARG A 113 -8.72 -0.79 -12.40
CA ARG A 113 -8.14 -1.29 -13.64
C ARG A 113 -6.83 -0.58 -13.97
N ILE A 114 -5.78 -1.36 -14.17
CA ILE A 114 -4.49 -0.91 -14.70
C ILE A 114 -4.19 -1.76 -15.93
N GLY A 115 -4.16 -1.15 -17.09
CA GLY A 115 -3.94 -1.88 -18.34
C GLY A 115 -4.94 -3.02 -18.57
N ASP A 116 -4.44 -4.24 -18.64
CA ASP A 116 -5.21 -5.49 -18.83
C ASP A 116 -5.57 -6.22 -17.53
N THR A 117 -5.31 -5.62 -16.37
CA THR A 117 -5.48 -6.25 -15.06
C THR A 117 -6.42 -5.44 -14.15
N ALA A 118 -7.37 -6.13 -13.49
CA ALA A 118 -8.24 -5.62 -12.44
C ALA A 118 -7.65 -5.95 -11.07
N PHE A 119 -7.38 -4.92 -10.26
CA PHE A 119 -6.83 -5.05 -8.91
C PHE A 119 -7.94 -4.86 -7.87
N TYR A 120 -8.04 -5.80 -6.95
CA TYR A 120 -8.94 -5.79 -5.79
C TYR A 120 -8.12 -5.73 -4.51
N GLY A 121 -8.71 -5.28 -3.42
CA GLY A 121 -8.05 -5.23 -2.12
C GLY A 121 -8.88 -5.74 -0.98
N LEU A 122 -8.24 -6.43 -0.07
CA LEU A 122 -8.80 -6.82 1.23
C LEU A 122 -7.85 -6.33 2.32
N ASP A 123 -8.31 -5.35 3.09
CA ASP A 123 -7.60 -4.85 4.26
C ASP A 123 -7.43 -5.96 5.31
N TRP A 124 -6.49 -5.76 6.22
CA TRP A 124 -6.31 -6.67 7.33
C TRP A 124 -7.59 -6.82 8.16
N VAL A 125 -7.98 -8.07 8.41
CA VAL A 125 -9.12 -8.44 9.23
C VAL A 125 -8.63 -9.20 10.46
N PRO A 126 -8.94 -8.74 11.69
CA PRO A 126 -8.58 -9.44 12.92
C PRO A 126 -9.22 -10.84 12.94
N GLU A 127 -8.51 -11.81 13.49
CA GLU A 127 -8.94 -13.23 13.54
C GLU A 127 -10.37 -13.39 14.09
N SER A 128 -10.71 -12.62 15.13
CA SER A 128 -12.04 -12.64 15.75
C SER A 128 -13.21 -12.20 14.85
N ARG A 129 -12.91 -11.64 13.67
CA ARG A 129 -13.90 -11.15 12.71
C ARG A 129 -13.85 -11.85 11.36
N ARG A 130 -12.93 -12.80 11.18
CA ARG A 130 -12.75 -13.47 9.88
C ARG A 130 -13.95 -14.34 9.51
N ASP A 131 -14.57 -14.99 10.49
CA ASP A 131 -15.75 -15.83 10.25
C ASP A 131 -17.00 -15.03 9.83
N ASP A 132 -17.02 -13.73 10.15
CA ASP A 132 -18.10 -12.82 9.79
C ASP A 132 -17.81 -12.02 8.50
N LEU A 133 -16.67 -12.29 7.86
CA LEU A 133 -16.25 -11.56 6.67
C LEU A 133 -17.16 -11.93 5.48
N ALA A 134 -18.01 -11.00 5.09
CA ALA A 134 -18.71 -11.04 3.82
C ALA A 134 -17.91 -10.21 2.81
N TYR A 135 -17.34 -10.84 1.79
CA TYR A 135 -16.51 -10.20 0.80
C TYR A 135 -16.92 -10.67 -0.60
N GLU A 136 -17.44 -9.76 -1.39
CA GLU A 136 -17.94 -10.04 -2.73
C GLU A 136 -17.19 -9.17 -3.75
N LEU A 137 -16.39 -9.81 -4.59
CA LEU A 137 -15.70 -9.13 -5.67
C LEU A 137 -16.67 -8.80 -6.80
N GLU A 138 -16.67 -7.56 -7.26
CA GLU A 138 -17.33 -7.19 -8.51
C GLU A 138 -16.66 -7.91 -9.68
N ALA A 139 -17.44 -8.24 -10.72
CA ALA A 139 -16.90 -8.91 -11.89
C ALA A 139 -15.82 -8.05 -12.57
N PRO A 140 -14.65 -8.62 -12.92
CA PRO A 140 -13.62 -7.86 -13.60
C PRO A 140 -14.02 -7.57 -15.05
N ASP A 141 -13.78 -6.33 -15.50
CA ASP A 141 -13.75 -5.96 -16.91
C ASP A 141 -12.29 -5.84 -17.36
N ALA A 142 -11.56 -6.96 -17.29
CA ALA A 142 -10.15 -7.06 -17.64
C ALA A 142 -9.78 -8.52 -17.94
N ASP A 143 -8.67 -8.73 -18.64
CA ASP A 143 -8.18 -10.07 -19.02
C ASP A 143 -7.62 -10.83 -17.80
N HIS A 144 -7.14 -10.10 -16.79
CA HIS A 144 -6.55 -10.63 -15.57
C HIS A 144 -7.16 -9.98 -14.34
N ALA A 145 -7.14 -10.72 -13.23
CA ALA A 145 -7.56 -10.21 -11.92
C ALA A 145 -6.51 -10.55 -10.85
N ALA A 146 -6.26 -9.61 -9.96
CA ALA A 146 -5.34 -9.77 -8.83
C ALA A 146 -6.00 -9.27 -7.55
N LEU A 147 -5.98 -10.09 -6.50
CA LEU A 147 -6.41 -9.71 -5.15
C LEU A 147 -5.17 -9.40 -4.30
N VAL A 148 -5.15 -8.21 -3.73
CA VAL A 148 -4.13 -7.75 -2.80
C VAL A 148 -4.70 -7.81 -1.40
N SER A 149 -4.00 -8.45 -0.48
CA SER A 149 -4.46 -8.59 0.89
C SER A 149 -3.31 -8.62 1.89
N HIS A 150 -3.61 -8.25 3.13
CA HIS A 150 -2.67 -8.28 4.24
C HIS A 150 -3.15 -9.25 5.31
N GLY A 151 -2.39 -10.31 5.58
CA GLY A 151 -2.70 -11.28 6.63
C GLY A 151 -2.14 -12.67 6.37
N LEU A 152 -2.34 -13.54 7.36
CA LEU A 152 -2.06 -14.98 7.23
C LEU A 152 -3.37 -15.68 6.81
N PHE A 153 -3.32 -16.37 5.71
CA PHE A 153 -4.38 -17.25 5.22
C PHE A 153 -3.94 -18.69 5.45
N THR A 154 -4.63 -19.38 6.33
CA THR A 154 -4.37 -20.80 6.67
C THR A 154 -5.58 -21.65 6.29
#